data_d66ae341f50d8ef3bc225904229024e4
#
_entry.id   d66ae341f50d8ef3bc225904229024e4
#
_cell.length_a   1.000
_cell.length_b   1.000
_cell.length_c   1.000
_cell.angle_alpha   90.00
_cell.angle_beta   90.00
_cell.angle_gamma   90.00
#
_symmetry.space_group_name_H-M   'P 1'
#
loop_
_entity.id
_entity.type
_entity.pdbx_description
1 polymer ?
#
loop_
_entity_poly.entity_id
_entity_poly.type
_entity_poly.pdbx_seq_one_letter_code
_entity_poly.pdbx_strand_id
1 'polypeptide(L)'
;TNADGSTVDGTLIKCTNNTGTPRYYVLSLANYDTYGHYWYKNALSKMSDYSTFTSADFGKGKDNTDKMIDRMKNHTKYNPDYGEPTTGTNADIWNIIEDKVKEGWFVPSKAEWAAFASYLNTSKTSTDTNYYVNYGLNSWYWSSSQGNTNTAWRVIFDLGCVGLNSVIDTYGLRLCATF
;
A
#
# COMPACT_ATOMS: atom_id res chain seq x y z
N THR A 1 -14.38 -15.62 -1.71
CA THR A 1 -14.27 -16.43 -0.48
C THR A 1 -12.83 -16.86 -0.28
N ASN A 2 -12.36 -16.87 0.94
CA ASN A 2 -11.08 -17.45 1.32
C ASN A 2 -11.08 -18.97 1.11
N ALA A 3 -9.92 -19.60 1.19
CA ALA A 3 -9.81 -21.06 1.08
C ALA A 3 -10.60 -21.83 2.16
N ASP A 4 -10.89 -21.20 3.28
CA ASP A 4 -11.71 -21.73 4.38
C ASP A 4 -13.23 -21.49 4.19
N GLY A 5 -13.64 -20.91 3.07
CA GLY A 5 -15.02 -20.58 2.75
C GLY A 5 -15.57 -19.27 3.35
N SER A 6 -14.75 -18.55 4.12
CA SER A 6 -15.15 -17.24 4.67
C SER A 6 -15.28 -16.19 3.58
N THR A 7 -16.15 -15.20 3.82
CA THR A 7 -16.33 -14.08 2.89
C THR A 7 -15.18 -13.10 3.03
N VAL A 8 -14.60 -12.71 1.90
CA VAL A 8 -13.60 -11.63 1.88
C VAL A 8 -14.36 -10.30 1.77
N ASP A 9 -14.29 -9.48 2.79
CA ASP A 9 -14.82 -8.13 2.75
C ASP A 9 -13.90 -7.22 1.93
N GLY A 10 -14.22 -7.06 0.66
CA GLY A 10 -13.42 -6.24 -0.22
C GLY A 10 -14.10 -5.95 -1.56
N THR A 11 -13.58 -4.94 -2.25
CA THR A 11 -13.97 -4.62 -3.62
C THR A 11 -13.16 -5.46 -4.59
N LEU A 12 -13.84 -6.31 -5.38
CA LEU A 12 -13.18 -7.05 -6.46
C LEU A 12 -12.76 -6.10 -7.58
N ILE A 13 -11.50 -6.13 -7.92
CA ILE A 13 -10.90 -5.32 -8.99
C ILE A 13 -10.27 -6.24 -10.02
N LYS A 14 -10.64 -6.06 -11.29
CA LYS A 14 -9.98 -6.72 -12.42
C LYS A 14 -9.08 -5.74 -13.13
N CYS A 15 -7.78 -5.98 -13.08
CA CYS A 15 -6.80 -5.18 -13.80
C CYS A 15 -6.13 -6.02 -14.88
N THR A 16 -5.62 -5.35 -15.90
CA THR A 16 -4.82 -5.97 -16.95
C THR A 16 -3.38 -5.48 -16.81
N ASN A 17 -2.42 -6.41 -16.78
CA ASN A 17 -1.00 -6.03 -16.80
C ASN A 17 -0.59 -5.52 -18.18
N ASN A 18 0.64 -5.01 -18.27
CA ASN A 18 1.18 -4.47 -19.54
C ASN A 18 1.27 -5.49 -20.69
N THR A 19 1.11 -6.78 -20.39
CA THR A 19 1.09 -7.87 -21.40
C THR A 19 -0.32 -8.32 -21.77
N GLY A 20 -1.34 -7.64 -21.25
CA GLY A 20 -2.74 -7.96 -21.53
C GLY A 20 -3.32 -9.10 -20.68
N THR A 21 -2.56 -9.67 -19.74
CA THR A 21 -3.04 -10.73 -18.85
C THR A 21 -3.86 -10.14 -17.72
N PRO A 22 -5.12 -10.57 -17.53
CA PRO A 22 -5.94 -10.09 -16.43
C PRO A 22 -5.41 -10.61 -15.09
N ARG A 23 -5.47 -9.77 -14.07
CA ARG A 23 -5.19 -10.13 -12.69
C ARG A 23 -6.32 -9.62 -11.80
N TYR A 24 -6.73 -10.44 -10.87
CA TYR A 24 -7.83 -10.13 -9.98
C TYR A 24 -7.29 -9.78 -8.60
N TYR A 25 -7.84 -8.72 -8.02
CA TYR A 25 -7.52 -8.24 -6.68
C TYR A 25 -8.78 -8.10 -5.87
N VAL A 26 -8.65 -8.23 -4.57
CA VAL A 26 -9.64 -7.71 -3.62
C VAL A 26 -8.97 -6.55 -2.89
N LEU A 27 -9.56 -5.37 -2.99
CA LEU A 27 -9.18 -4.21 -2.18
C LEU A 27 -10.04 -4.22 -0.92
N SER A 28 -9.44 -4.16 0.26
CA SER A 28 -10.18 -4.14 1.53
C SER A 28 -11.22 -3.01 1.55
N LEU A 29 -12.39 -3.21 2.18
CA LEU A 29 -13.46 -2.19 2.27
C LEU A 29 -13.11 -1.06 3.23
N ALA A 30 -12.29 -1.33 4.23
CA ALA A 30 -11.89 -0.36 5.22
C ALA A 30 -10.38 -0.10 5.19
N ASN A 31 -9.97 1.06 5.66
CA ASN A 31 -8.57 1.31 5.98
C ASN A 31 -8.10 0.30 7.01
N TYR A 32 -6.80 0.04 7.06
CA TYR A 32 -6.22 -0.82 8.08
C TYR A 32 -6.65 -0.38 9.49
N ASP A 33 -6.60 0.94 9.71
CA ASP A 33 -7.16 1.60 10.88
C ASP A 33 -7.57 3.05 10.53
N THR A 34 -7.85 3.87 11.54
CA THR A 34 -8.25 5.28 11.38
C THR A 34 -7.08 6.26 11.37
N TYR A 35 -5.85 5.77 11.49
CA TYR A 35 -4.68 6.62 11.65
C TYR A 35 -3.90 6.80 10.34
N GLY A 36 -3.09 7.85 10.29
CA GLY A 36 -2.01 7.98 9.32
C GLY A 36 -0.73 7.33 9.85
N HIS A 37 -0.01 6.67 8.97
CA HIS A 37 1.22 5.93 9.29
C HIS A 37 2.38 6.43 8.47
N TYR A 38 3.60 6.34 9.01
CA TYR A 38 4.83 6.55 8.25
C TYR A 38 5.05 5.40 7.25
N TRP A 39 5.64 5.73 6.11
CA TRP A 39 6.23 4.70 5.27
C TRP A 39 7.49 4.14 5.93
N TYR A 40 8.34 5.05 6.45
CA TYR A 40 9.52 4.70 7.26
C TYR A 40 10.00 5.91 8.08
N LYS A 41 9.71 5.97 9.36
CA LYS A 41 9.98 7.14 10.22
C LYS A 41 11.48 7.44 10.44
N ASN A 42 12.34 6.41 10.38
CA ASN A 42 13.78 6.55 10.62
C ASN A 42 14.61 6.72 9.33
N ALA A 43 13.97 7.15 8.23
CA ALA A 43 14.53 7.16 6.89
C ALA A 43 15.82 7.96 6.70
N LEU A 44 15.95 9.09 7.37
CA LEU A 44 16.96 10.11 7.03
C LEU A 44 18.42 9.63 7.11
N SER A 45 18.71 8.49 7.72
CA SER A 45 20.07 7.95 7.84
C SER A 45 20.25 6.50 7.38
N LYS A 46 19.19 5.82 7.00
CA LYS A 46 19.21 4.35 6.95
C LYS A 46 18.69 3.72 5.67
N MET A 47 18.11 4.49 4.75
CA MET A 47 17.42 3.96 3.57
C MET A 47 18.22 3.99 2.25
N SER A 48 19.52 4.14 2.29
CA SER A 48 20.34 4.30 1.07
C SER A 48 20.26 3.14 0.08
N ASP A 49 19.91 1.97 0.55
CA ASP A 49 19.85 0.73 -0.25
C ASP A 49 18.43 0.26 -0.61
N TYR A 50 17.38 0.91 -0.15
CA TYR A 50 16.00 0.52 -0.47
C TYR A 50 15.55 0.87 -1.90
N SER A 51 16.21 1.83 -2.56
CA SER A 51 15.85 2.24 -3.92
C SER A 51 15.98 1.12 -4.96
N THR A 52 16.79 0.10 -4.67
CA THR A 52 16.92 -1.10 -5.52
C THR A 52 16.07 -2.28 -5.04
N PHE A 53 15.29 -2.09 -4.00
CA PHE A 53 14.69 -3.15 -3.21
C PHE A 53 13.20 -3.33 -3.51
N THR A 54 12.48 -2.24 -3.71
CA THR A 54 11.07 -2.26 -4.11
C THR A 54 10.91 -1.85 -5.57
N SER A 55 9.90 -2.39 -6.25
CA SER A 55 9.55 -2.03 -7.62
C SER A 55 8.27 -1.18 -7.66
N ALA A 56 8.20 -0.26 -8.60
CA ALA A 56 6.98 0.49 -8.90
C ALA A 56 6.02 -0.26 -9.83
N ASP A 57 6.42 -1.41 -10.39
CA ASP A 57 5.72 -2.12 -11.43
C ASP A 57 4.43 -2.79 -10.94
N PHE A 58 3.55 -3.03 -11.90
CA PHE A 58 2.31 -3.78 -11.69
C PHE A 58 2.59 -5.22 -11.28
N GLY A 59 1.88 -5.71 -10.25
CA GLY A 59 2.05 -7.05 -9.71
C GLY A 59 3.20 -7.20 -8.71
N LYS A 60 3.81 -6.09 -8.27
CA LYS A 60 4.94 -6.09 -7.33
C LYS A 60 4.58 -5.74 -5.90
N GLY A 61 3.33 -5.40 -5.62
CA GLY A 61 2.90 -5.01 -4.27
C GLY A 61 3.21 -6.08 -3.23
N LYS A 62 2.87 -7.33 -3.52
CA LYS A 62 3.15 -8.45 -2.60
C LYS A 62 4.65 -8.64 -2.38
N ASP A 63 5.43 -8.73 -3.46
CA ASP A 63 6.89 -8.90 -3.39
C ASP A 63 7.56 -7.75 -2.62
N ASN A 64 7.14 -6.51 -2.87
CA ASN A 64 7.62 -5.35 -2.12
C ASN A 64 7.28 -5.46 -0.63
N THR A 65 6.04 -5.81 -0.30
CA THR A 65 5.56 -5.92 1.08
C THR A 65 6.34 -6.99 1.86
N ASP A 66 6.46 -8.18 1.27
CA ASP A 66 7.21 -9.29 1.88
C ASP A 66 8.67 -8.89 2.15
N LYS A 67 9.33 -8.26 1.16
CA LYS A 67 10.72 -7.79 1.28
C LYS A 67 10.87 -6.71 2.35
N MET A 68 9.94 -5.77 2.42
CA MET A 68 10.01 -4.69 3.41
C MET A 68 9.85 -5.23 4.82
N ILE A 69 8.90 -6.14 5.05
CA ILE A 69 8.71 -6.77 6.36
C ILE A 69 9.94 -7.59 6.75
N ASP A 70 10.45 -8.43 5.83
CA ASP A 70 11.67 -9.21 6.08
C ASP A 70 12.85 -8.29 6.45
N ARG A 71 13.04 -7.22 5.69
CA ARG A 71 14.12 -6.27 5.95
C ARG A 71 13.95 -5.59 7.31
N MET A 72 12.76 -5.12 7.64
CA MET A 72 12.47 -4.49 8.93
C MET A 72 12.70 -5.46 10.08
N LYS A 73 12.27 -6.72 9.92
CA LYS A 73 12.36 -7.76 10.94
C LYS A 73 13.80 -8.23 11.20
N ASN A 74 14.56 -8.43 10.14
CA ASN A 74 15.87 -9.09 10.20
C ASN A 74 17.05 -8.12 10.23
N HIS A 75 16.83 -6.81 10.10
CA HIS A 75 17.88 -5.81 10.04
C HIS A 75 17.64 -4.68 11.03
N THR A 76 18.02 -4.90 12.29
CA THR A 76 17.90 -3.93 13.39
C THR A 76 18.49 -2.55 13.09
N LYS A 77 19.46 -2.50 12.17
CA LYS A 77 19.98 -1.23 11.62
C LYS A 77 18.86 -0.35 11.03
N TYR A 78 17.85 -0.96 10.44
CA TYR A 78 16.76 -0.23 9.76
C TYR A 78 15.57 0.02 10.67
N ASN A 79 15.26 -0.91 11.55
CA ASN A 79 14.19 -0.76 12.51
C ASN A 79 14.52 -1.52 13.81
N PRO A 80 15.26 -0.88 14.73
CA PRO A 80 15.60 -1.51 15.99
C PRO A 80 14.38 -1.82 16.86
N ASP A 81 13.27 -1.12 16.62
CA ASP A 81 12.02 -1.23 17.39
C ASP A 81 10.99 -2.13 16.70
N TYR A 82 11.41 -2.96 15.72
CA TYR A 82 10.47 -3.86 15.05
C TYR A 82 9.83 -4.85 16.03
N GLY A 83 8.51 -4.97 15.93
CA GLY A 83 7.72 -5.85 16.82
C GLY A 83 7.29 -5.21 18.12
N GLU A 84 7.79 -4.04 18.46
CA GLU A 84 7.22 -3.27 19.57
C GLU A 84 5.84 -2.73 19.17
N PRO A 85 4.80 -3.01 19.96
CA PRO A 85 3.45 -2.53 19.67
C PRO A 85 3.43 -1.01 19.76
N THR A 86 3.49 -0.35 18.62
CA THR A 86 3.20 1.07 18.55
C THR A 86 1.69 1.25 18.62
N THR A 87 1.17 1.35 19.83
CA THR A 87 -0.22 1.73 20.04
C THR A 87 -0.42 3.18 19.61
N GLY A 88 -1.24 3.40 18.61
CA GLY A 88 -1.63 4.72 18.17
C GLY A 88 -0.99 5.20 16.87
N THR A 89 -1.16 6.49 16.61
CA THR A 89 -0.63 7.23 15.47
C THR A 89 0.88 7.10 15.37
N ASN A 90 1.40 7.00 14.15
CA ASN A 90 2.83 7.14 13.84
C ASN A 90 3.67 5.86 13.89
N ALA A 91 3.08 4.69 13.69
CA ALA A 91 3.84 3.49 13.38
C ALA A 91 4.29 3.49 11.92
N ASP A 92 5.38 2.79 11.62
CA ASP A 92 5.72 2.42 10.25
C ASP A 92 4.73 1.36 9.75
N ILE A 93 4.23 1.49 8.51
CA ILE A 93 3.26 0.55 7.95
C ILE A 93 3.76 -0.90 8.02
N TRP A 94 5.05 -1.14 7.90
CA TRP A 94 5.67 -2.46 7.90
C TRP A 94 5.68 -3.15 9.27
N ASN A 95 5.57 -2.38 10.34
CA ASN A 95 5.56 -2.92 11.71
C ASN A 95 4.19 -3.42 12.15
N ILE A 96 3.13 -2.97 11.48
CA ILE A 96 1.76 -3.23 11.95
C ILE A 96 1.00 -4.24 11.10
N ILE A 97 1.47 -4.56 9.87
CA ILE A 97 0.69 -5.37 8.92
C ILE A 97 1.10 -6.84 8.85
N GLU A 98 2.10 -7.29 9.62
CA GLU A 98 2.65 -8.65 9.48
C GLU A 98 1.56 -9.74 9.55
N ASP A 99 0.60 -9.61 10.46
CA ASP A 99 -0.47 -10.60 10.60
C ASP A 99 -1.39 -10.62 9.37
N LYS A 100 -1.69 -9.45 8.80
CA LYS A 100 -2.47 -9.37 7.56
C LYS A 100 -1.72 -9.93 6.35
N VAL A 101 -0.39 -9.78 6.34
CA VAL A 101 0.44 -10.38 5.28
C VAL A 101 0.44 -11.92 5.36
N LYS A 102 0.44 -12.50 6.55
CA LYS A 102 0.25 -13.96 6.74
C LYS A 102 -1.10 -14.46 6.22
N GLU A 103 -2.13 -13.60 6.26
CA GLU A 103 -3.46 -13.88 5.67
C GLU A 103 -3.48 -13.68 4.14
N GLY A 104 -2.40 -13.22 3.53
CA GLY A 104 -2.29 -12.98 2.08
C GLY A 104 -2.53 -11.54 1.63
N TRP A 105 -2.74 -10.62 2.56
CA TRP A 105 -2.90 -9.19 2.27
C TRP A 105 -1.54 -8.53 2.07
N PHE A 106 -1.51 -7.46 1.26
CA PHE A 106 -0.29 -6.68 1.01
C PHE A 106 -0.61 -5.23 0.64
N VAL A 107 0.41 -4.38 0.68
CA VAL A 107 0.32 -2.98 0.25
C VAL A 107 0.50 -2.91 -1.26
N PRO A 108 -0.45 -2.33 -2.02
CA PRO A 108 -0.34 -2.24 -3.48
C PRO A 108 0.92 -1.47 -3.91
N SER A 109 1.53 -1.86 -5.03
CA SER A 109 2.57 -1.08 -5.68
C SER A 109 2.01 0.21 -6.29
N LYS A 110 2.89 1.12 -6.71
CA LYS A 110 2.50 2.33 -7.43
C LYS A 110 1.60 2.02 -8.64
N ALA A 111 2.00 1.06 -9.48
CA ALA A 111 1.26 0.74 -10.69
C ALA A 111 -0.03 -0.04 -10.42
N GLU A 112 -0.09 -0.82 -9.35
CA GLU A 112 -1.34 -1.44 -8.89
C GLU A 112 -2.34 -0.37 -8.42
N TRP A 113 -1.91 0.59 -7.62
CA TRP A 113 -2.75 1.71 -7.23
C TRP A 113 -3.28 2.52 -8.42
N ALA A 114 -2.42 2.81 -9.41
CA ALA A 114 -2.84 3.50 -10.63
C ALA A 114 -3.89 2.68 -11.40
N ALA A 115 -3.71 1.36 -11.48
CA ALA A 115 -4.66 0.47 -12.12
C ALA A 115 -5.99 0.39 -11.36
N PHE A 116 -5.97 0.36 -10.03
CA PHE A 116 -7.17 0.37 -9.20
C PHE A 116 -7.96 1.67 -9.37
N ALA A 117 -7.27 2.81 -9.33
CA ALA A 117 -7.88 4.11 -9.57
C ALA A 117 -8.54 4.18 -10.96
N SER A 118 -7.88 3.66 -11.97
CA SER A 118 -8.43 3.59 -13.34
C SER A 118 -9.66 2.67 -13.41
N TYR A 119 -9.59 1.49 -12.81
CA TYR A 119 -10.70 0.54 -12.79
C TYR A 119 -11.94 1.09 -12.07
N LEU A 120 -11.73 1.75 -10.94
CA LEU A 120 -12.78 2.37 -10.15
C LEU A 120 -13.28 3.69 -10.74
N ASN A 121 -12.75 4.09 -11.91
CA ASN A 121 -13.10 5.32 -12.62
C ASN A 121 -12.99 6.57 -11.73
N THR A 122 -11.94 6.63 -10.93
CA THR A 122 -11.66 7.75 -10.02
C THR A 122 -10.93 8.90 -10.70
N SER A 123 -10.90 8.92 -12.05
CA SER A 123 -10.23 9.99 -12.79
C SER A 123 -10.98 11.32 -12.65
N LYS A 124 -10.25 12.42 -12.70
CA LYS A 124 -10.76 13.82 -12.59
C LYS A 124 -11.84 14.22 -13.61
N THR A 125 -12.13 13.39 -14.60
CA THR A 125 -13.17 13.65 -15.58
C THR A 125 -14.57 13.37 -15.08
N SER A 126 -14.70 12.70 -13.92
CA SER A 126 -15.99 12.55 -13.25
C SER A 126 -16.39 13.87 -12.60
N THR A 127 -17.58 14.35 -12.90
CA THR A 127 -18.20 15.49 -12.19
C THR A 127 -18.57 15.12 -10.74
N ASP A 128 -18.55 13.86 -10.40
CA ASP A 128 -18.72 13.36 -9.04
C ASP A 128 -17.36 13.30 -8.35
N THR A 129 -17.04 14.35 -7.63
CA THR A 129 -15.79 14.50 -6.88
C THR A 129 -15.65 13.51 -5.72
N ASN A 130 -16.68 12.74 -5.42
CA ASN A 130 -16.72 11.81 -4.28
C ASN A 130 -16.86 10.35 -4.70
N TYR A 131 -16.68 10.01 -5.97
CA TYR A 131 -16.90 8.64 -6.47
C TYR A 131 -16.08 7.58 -5.70
N TYR A 132 -14.84 7.88 -5.37
CA TYR A 132 -13.97 6.98 -4.59
C TYR A 132 -14.49 6.73 -3.16
N VAL A 133 -15.26 7.64 -2.59
CA VAL A 133 -15.87 7.49 -1.26
C VAL A 133 -16.88 6.35 -1.24
N ASN A 134 -17.54 6.05 -2.36
CA ASN A 134 -18.45 4.91 -2.49
C ASN A 134 -17.76 3.56 -2.29
N TYR A 135 -16.44 3.52 -2.43
CA TYR A 135 -15.60 2.35 -2.14
C TYR A 135 -14.92 2.42 -0.78
N GLY A 136 -15.35 3.34 0.08
CA GLY A 136 -14.74 3.57 1.38
C GLY A 136 -13.31 4.11 1.31
N LEU A 137 -12.90 4.67 0.17
CA LEU A 137 -11.57 5.26 -0.01
C LEU A 137 -11.57 6.70 0.47
N ASN A 138 -10.56 7.04 1.27
CA ASN A 138 -10.24 8.40 1.65
C ASN A 138 -9.26 8.99 0.62
N SER A 139 -8.74 10.17 0.86
CA SER A 139 -7.96 10.85 -0.16
C SER A 139 -6.60 10.21 -0.48
N TRP A 140 -5.84 9.70 0.50
CA TRP A 140 -4.40 9.43 0.34
C TRP A 140 -3.95 8.14 1.02
N TYR A 141 -3.25 7.26 0.26
CA TYR A 141 -2.73 5.98 0.76
C TYR A 141 -1.30 5.74 0.30
N TRP A 142 -0.48 5.18 1.18
CA TRP A 142 0.84 4.70 0.82
C TRP A 142 0.77 3.56 -0.22
N SER A 143 1.75 3.53 -1.11
CA SER A 143 2.08 2.35 -1.89
C SER A 143 3.28 1.62 -1.27
N SER A 144 3.50 0.37 -1.68
CA SER A 144 4.69 -0.38 -1.30
C SER A 144 5.95 0.02 -2.08
N SER A 145 5.86 0.99 -2.97
CA SER A 145 6.95 1.38 -3.86
C SER A 145 7.71 2.58 -3.32
N GLN A 146 9.00 2.41 -3.11
CA GLN A 146 9.89 3.52 -2.80
C GLN A 146 10.15 4.37 -4.04
N GLY A 147 10.35 5.67 -3.87
CA GLY A 147 10.75 6.58 -4.94
C GLY A 147 12.26 6.82 -4.96
N ASN A 148 12.80 7.15 -3.81
CA ASN A 148 14.24 7.31 -3.55
C ASN A 148 14.52 7.16 -2.05
N THR A 149 15.72 7.48 -1.58
CA THR A 149 16.12 7.33 -0.17
C THR A 149 15.17 7.98 0.84
N ASN A 150 14.46 9.03 0.45
CA ASN A 150 13.63 9.84 1.35
C ASN A 150 12.16 9.90 0.94
N THR A 151 11.78 9.29 -0.18
CA THR A 151 10.42 9.36 -0.70
C THR A 151 9.87 8.00 -1.06
N ALA A 152 8.56 7.84 -0.88
CA ALA A 152 7.78 6.71 -1.38
C ALA A 152 6.58 7.22 -2.20
N TRP A 153 6.03 6.33 -3.03
CA TRP A 153 4.84 6.62 -3.81
C TRP A 153 3.58 6.48 -2.96
N ARG A 154 2.63 7.34 -3.22
CA ARG A 154 1.27 7.29 -2.68
C ARG A 154 0.24 7.50 -3.78
N VAL A 155 -0.96 7.01 -3.58
CA VAL A 155 -2.12 7.37 -4.40
C VAL A 155 -2.86 8.54 -3.76
N ILE A 156 -3.40 9.40 -4.59
CA ILE A 156 -4.14 10.60 -4.22
C ILE A 156 -5.48 10.54 -4.96
N PHE A 157 -6.50 9.99 -4.33
CA PHE A 157 -7.78 9.74 -5.00
C PHE A 157 -8.51 11.03 -5.36
N ASP A 158 -8.52 12.02 -4.49
CA ASP A 158 -9.14 13.32 -4.73
C ASP A 158 -8.51 14.10 -5.89
N LEU A 159 -7.27 13.78 -6.24
CA LEU A 159 -6.57 14.35 -7.39
C LEU A 159 -6.50 13.39 -8.59
N GLY A 160 -6.90 12.14 -8.42
CA GLY A 160 -6.84 11.10 -9.45
C GLY A 160 -5.42 10.80 -9.93
N CYS A 161 -4.42 10.87 -9.07
CA CYS A 161 -3.03 10.67 -9.44
C CYS A 161 -2.23 9.89 -8.39
N VAL A 162 -1.04 9.47 -8.77
CA VAL A 162 -0.01 8.97 -7.87
C VAL A 162 1.11 10.00 -7.75
N GLY A 163 1.67 10.15 -6.57
CA GLY A 163 2.72 11.13 -6.31
C GLY A 163 3.76 10.61 -5.34
N LEU A 164 4.93 11.25 -5.36
CA LEU A 164 5.99 11.03 -4.37
C LEU A 164 5.77 11.91 -3.15
N ASN A 165 6.04 11.35 -1.97
CA ASN A 165 6.12 12.14 -0.76
C ASN A 165 7.17 11.63 0.21
N SER A 166 7.51 12.45 1.20
CA SER A 166 8.49 12.08 2.21
C SER A 166 8.01 10.86 3.00
N VAL A 167 8.89 9.88 3.21
CA VAL A 167 8.57 8.66 3.95
C VAL A 167 8.25 8.88 5.43
N ILE A 168 8.57 10.07 5.94
CA ILE A 168 8.24 10.52 7.30
C ILE A 168 6.92 11.31 7.39
N ASP A 169 6.22 11.48 6.28
CA ASP A 169 4.83 11.94 6.32
C ASP A 169 3.89 10.79 6.66
N THR A 170 2.69 11.11 7.10
CA THR A 170 1.71 10.09 7.53
C THR A 170 0.53 10.06 6.58
N TYR A 171 0.23 8.86 6.05
CA TYR A 171 -0.94 8.62 5.19
C TYR A 171 -1.67 7.35 5.59
N GLY A 172 -2.88 7.21 5.08
CA GLY A 172 -3.70 6.02 5.30
C GLY A 172 -3.04 4.75 4.75
N LEU A 173 -3.44 3.64 5.30
CA LEU A 173 -3.04 2.31 4.86
C LEU A 173 -4.25 1.52 4.40
N ARG A 174 -4.18 0.99 3.19
CA ARG A 174 -5.19 0.14 2.58
C ARG A 174 -4.52 -1.07 1.96
N LEU A 175 -5.04 -2.25 2.22
CA LEU A 175 -4.46 -3.50 1.77
C LEU A 175 -5.25 -4.10 0.62
N CYS A 176 -4.60 -4.91 -0.18
CA CYS A 176 -5.23 -5.76 -1.18
C CYS A 176 -4.69 -7.19 -1.11
N ALA A 177 -5.44 -8.12 -1.71
CA ALA A 177 -5.01 -9.50 -1.93
C ALA A 177 -5.22 -9.87 -3.40
N THR A 178 -4.54 -10.91 -3.88
CA THR A 178 -4.70 -11.48 -5.25
C THR A 178 -5.13 -12.94 -5.19
N PHE A 179 -5.73 -13.40 -6.28
CA PHE A 179 -6.11 -14.80 -6.50
C PHE A 179 -5.32 -15.36 -7.67
#